data_0e44ac330a772002e6a550e4dc456f81
#
_entry.id   0e44ac330a772002e6a550e4dc456f81
#
_cell.length_a   1.000
_cell.length_b   1.000
_cell.length_c   1.000
_cell.angle_alpha   90.00
_cell.angle_beta   90.00
_cell.angle_gamma   90.00
#
_symmetry.space_group_name_H-M   'P 1'
#
loop_
_entity.id
_entity.type
_entity.pdbx_description
1 polymer ?
#
loop_
_entity_poly.entity_id
_entity_poly.type
_entity_poly.pdbx_seq_one_letter_code
_entity_poly.pdbx_strand_id
1 'polypeptide(L)'
;MYKTIPIQYLDQWLEQAYNGRIIDLRSPSSYCQGHISGAENYPFDELMDDPDLLDGSCPLLFYCTRGSESMLVCNLYYRKGYQVVNVANGLRFYRGKYLTDD
;
A
#
# COMPACT_ATOMS: atom_id res chain seq x y z
N MET A 1 -12.30 -11.03 6.83
CA MET A 1 -11.69 -9.70 7.04
C MET A 1 -10.24 -9.73 6.58
N TYR A 2 -9.73 -8.64 6.07
CA TYR A 2 -8.35 -8.59 5.60
C TYR A 2 -7.37 -8.22 6.72
N LYS A 3 -6.08 -8.43 6.44
CA LYS A 3 -5.02 -8.16 7.39
C LYS A 3 -4.70 -6.66 7.45
N THR A 4 -4.52 -6.14 8.66
CA THR A 4 -4.04 -4.77 8.90
C THR A 4 -2.77 -4.86 9.73
N ILE A 5 -1.69 -4.21 9.26
CA ILE A 5 -0.44 -4.15 10.00
C ILE A 5 -0.09 -2.69 10.32
N PRO A 6 0.35 -2.38 11.53
CA PRO A 6 0.85 -1.03 11.83
C PRO A 6 2.13 -0.75 11.05
N ILE A 7 2.34 0.52 10.68
CA ILE A 7 3.51 0.91 9.86
C ILE A 7 4.83 0.51 10.52
N GLN A 8 4.92 0.51 11.84
CA GLN A 8 6.17 0.16 12.52
C GLN A 8 6.55 -1.31 12.35
N TYR A 9 5.63 -2.16 11.89
CA TYR A 9 5.91 -3.57 11.62
C TYR A 9 6.08 -3.88 10.13
N LEU A 10 6.08 -2.86 9.27
CA LEU A 10 6.17 -3.07 7.83
C LEU A 10 7.44 -3.80 7.42
N ASP A 11 8.60 -3.41 8.00
CA ASP A 11 9.87 -4.06 7.65
C ASP A 11 9.82 -5.55 7.94
N GLN A 12 9.32 -5.94 9.11
CA GLN A 12 9.19 -7.36 9.46
C GLN A 12 8.30 -8.10 8.47
N TRP A 13 7.19 -7.47 8.07
CA TRP A 13 6.27 -8.07 7.12
C TRP A 13 6.95 -8.32 5.77
N LEU A 14 7.68 -7.31 5.27
CA LEU A 14 8.36 -7.42 3.99
C LEU A 14 9.48 -8.47 4.03
N GLU A 15 10.14 -8.62 5.18
CA GLU A 15 11.26 -9.56 5.35
C GLU A 15 10.79 -11.00 5.50
N GLN A 16 9.51 -11.25 5.68
CA GLN A 16 8.96 -12.59 5.81
C GLN A 16 8.49 -13.16 4.47
N ALA A 17 9.23 -12.86 3.40
CA ALA A 17 8.98 -13.41 2.06
C ALA A 17 7.61 -13.01 1.51
N TYR A 18 7.22 -11.76 1.68
CA TYR A 18 6.00 -11.26 1.06
C TYR A 18 6.12 -11.37 -0.46
N ASN A 19 5.16 -12.04 -1.11
CA ASN A 19 5.22 -12.31 -2.55
C ASN A 19 4.13 -11.57 -3.34
N GLY A 20 3.59 -10.48 -2.78
CA GLY A 20 2.59 -9.66 -3.46
C GLY A 20 3.17 -8.35 -3.97
N ARG A 21 2.27 -7.49 -4.42
CA ARG A 21 2.62 -6.15 -4.89
C ARG A 21 2.45 -5.15 -3.74
N ILE A 22 3.22 -4.07 -3.79
CA ILE A 22 3.16 -2.98 -2.81
C ILE A 22 2.67 -1.75 -3.56
N ILE A 23 1.57 -1.17 -3.10
CA ILE A 23 0.90 -0.08 -3.79
C ILE A 23 0.92 1.18 -2.92
N ASP A 24 1.53 2.24 -3.45
CA ASP A 24 1.60 3.56 -2.82
C ASP A 24 0.48 4.42 -3.36
N LEU A 25 -0.42 4.85 -2.49
CA LEU A 25 -1.63 5.60 -2.87
C LEU A 25 -1.45 7.11 -2.84
N ARG A 26 -0.24 7.59 -2.55
CA ARG A 26 0.02 9.03 -2.43
C ARG A 26 0.13 9.66 -3.82
N SER A 27 0.24 10.99 -3.84
CA SER A 27 0.44 11.70 -5.09
C SER A 27 1.75 11.30 -5.76
N PRO A 28 1.86 11.44 -7.10
CA PRO A 28 3.12 11.15 -7.78
C PRO A 28 4.30 11.96 -7.23
N SER A 29 4.10 13.21 -6.85
CA SER A 29 5.20 14.02 -6.31
C SER A 29 5.67 13.48 -4.96
N SER A 30 4.77 13.06 -4.09
CA SER A 30 5.14 12.45 -2.82
C SER A 30 5.91 11.15 -3.03
N TYR A 31 5.43 10.32 -3.96
CA TYR A 31 6.09 9.07 -4.31
C TYR A 31 7.52 9.31 -4.77
N CYS A 32 7.73 10.31 -5.61
CA CYS A 32 9.08 10.62 -6.14
C CYS A 32 10.03 11.11 -5.05
N GLN A 33 9.51 11.73 -4.00
CA GLN A 33 10.34 12.20 -2.89
C GLN A 33 10.80 11.08 -1.98
N GLY A 34 10.11 9.95 -2.01
CA GLY A 34 10.49 8.79 -1.21
C GLY A 34 9.32 7.83 -1.09
N HIS A 35 9.58 6.55 -1.25
CA HIS A 35 8.56 5.50 -1.18
C HIS A 35 9.20 4.20 -0.71
N ILE A 36 8.38 3.24 -0.36
CA ILE A 36 8.88 1.91 0.03
C ILE A 36 9.48 1.24 -1.19
N SER A 37 10.66 0.66 -1.02
CA SER A 37 11.38 -0.03 -2.09
C SER A 37 10.49 -1.10 -2.73
N GLY A 38 10.35 -1.04 -4.05
CA GLY A 38 9.50 -1.96 -4.80
C GLY A 38 8.05 -1.53 -4.91
N ALA A 39 7.65 -0.42 -4.28
CA ALA A 39 6.27 0.05 -4.36
C ALA A 39 5.97 0.65 -5.74
N GLU A 40 4.74 0.44 -6.19
CA GLU A 40 4.20 1.03 -7.42
C GLU A 40 3.25 2.16 -7.02
N ASN A 41 3.27 3.25 -7.77
CA ASN A 41 2.42 4.40 -7.46
C ASN A 41 1.09 4.32 -8.19
N TYR A 42 0.00 4.21 -7.44
CA TYR A 42 -1.37 4.29 -7.95
C TYR A 42 -2.12 5.27 -7.04
N PRO A 43 -2.14 6.56 -7.41
CA PRO A 43 -2.78 7.56 -6.55
C PRO A 43 -4.22 7.19 -6.19
N PHE A 44 -4.60 7.51 -4.96
CA PHE A 44 -5.89 7.12 -4.40
C PHE A 44 -7.06 7.45 -5.32
N ASP A 45 -7.10 8.68 -5.83
CA ASP A 45 -8.24 9.12 -6.66
C ASP A 45 -8.34 8.32 -7.96
N GLU A 46 -7.20 7.95 -8.54
CA GLU A 46 -7.20 7.18 -9.78
C GLU A 46 -7.77 5.78 -9.56
N LEU A 47 -7.41 5.14 -8.45
CA LEU A 47 -7.95 3.80 -8.15
C LEU A 47 -9.42 3.84 -7.80
N MET A 48 -9.88 4.90 -7.12
CA MET A 48 -11.29 5.03 -6.79
C MET A 48 -12.12 5.28 -8.04
N ASP A 49 -11.56 6.00 -9.03
CA ASP A 49 -12.24 6.23 -10.32
C ASP A 49 -12.22 4.99 -11.20
N ASP A 50 -11.13 4.22 -11.16
CA ASP A 50 -10.99 3.04 -12.03
C ASP A 50 -10.31 1.90 -11.26
N PRO A 51 -11.08 1.15 -10.46
CA PRO A 51 -10.51 0.03 -9.69
C PRO A 51 -9.90 -1.08 -10.54
N ASP A 52 -10.25 -1.17 -11.82
CA ASP A 52 -9.73 -2.21 -12.71
C ASP A 52 -8.29 -1.95 -13.15
N LEU A 53 -7.67 -0.83 -12.74
CA LEU A 53 -6.25 -0.61 -12.96
C LEU A 53 -5.39 -1.67 -12.27
N LEU A 54 -5.89 -2.30 -11.21
CA LEU A 54 -5.22 -3.41 -10.54
C LEU A 54 -6.04 -4.68 -10.68
N ASP A 55 -5.35 -5.80 -10.90
CA ASP A 55 -6.00 -7.10 -10.92
C ASP A 55 -5.71 -7.86 -9.62
N GLY A 56 -6.40 -9.00 -9.43
CA GLY A 56 -6.29 -9.81 -8.24
C GLY A 56 -5.37 -11.01 -8.37
N SER A 57 -4.40 -10.96 -9.30
CA SER A 57 -3.53 -12.11 -9.59
C SER A 57 -2.57 -12.43 -8.43
N CYS A 58 -2.29 -11.48 -7.56
CA CYS A 58 -1.44 -11.69 -6.39
C CYS A 58 -1.90 -10.79 -5.26
N PRO A 59 -1.44 -11.03 -4.02
CA PRO A 59 -1.80 -10.15 -2.90
C PRO A 59 -1.38 -8.71 -3.14
N LEU A 60 -2.17 -7.77 -2.65
CA LEU A 60 -1.91 -6.33 -2.77
C LEU A 60 -1.78 -5.73 -1.38
N LEU A 61 -0.66 -5.08 -1.13
CA LEU A 61 -0.44 -4.33 0.11
C LEU A 61 -0.55 -2.85 -0.23
N PHE A 62 -1.40 -2.13 0.52
CA PHE A 62 -1.66 -0.72 0.27
C PHE A 62 -1.19 0.13 1.44
N TYR A 63 -0.53 1.25 1.13
CA TYR A 63 -0.24 2.27 2.13
C TYR A 63 -0.48 3.66 1.56
N CYS A 64 -0.70 4.61 2.45
CA CYS A 64 -0.88 6.02 2.10
C CYS A 64 -0.15 6.88 3.11
N THR A 65 -0.42 8.19 3.13
CA THR A 65 0.28 9.10 4.03
C THR A 65 -0.07 8.88 5.49
N ARG A 66 -1.39 8.71 5.81
CA ARG A 66 -1.88 8.69 7.19
C ARG A 66 -2.68 7.45 7.56
N GLY A 67 -3.02 6.60 6.59
CA GLY A 67 -3.72 5.36 6.85
C GLY A 67 -5.20 5.33 6.50
N SER A 68 -5.84 6.49 6.30
CA SER A 68 -7.28 6.52 6.02
C SER A 68 -7.62 6.08 4.60
N GLU A 69 -6.85 6.55 3.61
CA GLU A 69 -7.09 6.19 2.22
C GLU A 69 -6.80 4.72 1.94
N SER A 70 -5.73 4.19 2.54
CA SER A 70 -5.39 2.77 2.34
C SER A 70 -6.49 1.87 2.88
N MET A 71 -7.14 2.25 4.00
CA MET A 71 -8.26 1.49 4.53
C MET A 71 -9.43 1.46 3.56
N LEU A 72 -9.75 2.61 2.95
CA LEU A 72 -10.87 2.69 2.00
C LEU A 72 -10.61 1.84 0.76
N VAL A 73 -9.37 1.89 0.24
CA VAL A 73 -8.99 1.08 -0.93
C VAL A 73 -9.02 -0.41 -0.59
N CYS A 74 -8.51 -0.79 0.58
CA CYS A 74 -8.56 -2.19 1.00
C CYS A 74 -10.00 -2.69 1.11
N ASN A 75 -10.91 -1.88 1.66
CA ASN A 75 -12.32 -2.26 1.72
C ASN A 75 -12.88 -2.52 0.32
N LEU A 76 -12.55 -1.66 -0.64
CA LEU A 76 -13.02 -1.81 -2.01
C LEU A 76 -12.54 -3.11 -2.63
N TYR A 77 -11.24 -3.37 -2.59
CA TYR A 77 -10.67 -4.56 -3.23
C TYR A 77 -11.02 -5.84 -2.48
N TYR A 78 -11.15 -5.77 -1.15
CA TYR A 78 -11.58 -6.93 -0.39
C TYR A 78 -12.99 -7.37 -0.83
N ARG A 79 -13.90 -6.42 -1.04
CA ARG A 79 -15.25 -6.74 -1.52
C ARG A 79 -15.25 -7.32 -2.92
N LYS A 80 -14.21 -7.06 -3.71
CA LYS A 80 -14.04 -7.66 -5.04
C LYS A 80 -13.43 -9.08 -4.95
N GLY A 81 -13.08 -9.53 -3.76
CA GLY A 81 -12.52 -10.87 -3.56
C GLY A 81 -11.00 -10.93 -3.63
N TYR A 82 -10.31 -9.79 -3.66
CA TYR A 82 -8.85 -9.75 -3.75
C TYR A 82 -8.23 -9.98 -2.37
N GLN A 83 -7.00 -10.53 -2.36
CA GLN A 83 -6.21 -10.62 -1.13
C GLN A 83 -5.54 -9.28 -0.90
N VAL A 84 -5.84 -8.65 0.23
CA VAL A 84 -5.34 -7.30 0.52
C VAL A 84 -4.73 -7.24 1.91
N VAL A 85 -3.73 -6.36 2.06
CA VAL A 85 -3.10 -6.03 3.35
C VAL A 85 -3.14 -4.52 3.47
N ASN A 86 -3.66 -4.02 4.59
CA ASN A 86 -3.70 -2.60 4.87
C ASN A 86 -2.56 -2.23 5.81
N VAL A 87 -1.85 -1.13 5.50
CA VAL A 87 -0.83 -0.59 6.40
C VAL A 87 -1.45 0.58 7.16
N ALA A 88 -1.63 0.40 8.47
CA ALA A 88 -2.23 1.43 9.32
C ALA A 88 -1.20 2.50 9.68
N ASN A 89 -1.67 3.70 9.95
CA ASN A 89 -0.93 4.89 10.39
C ASN A 89 -0.11 5.59 9.31
N GLY A 90 0.13 4.95 8.17
CA GLY A 90 0.68 5.60 7.00
C GLY A 90 2.18 5.87 7.04
N LEU A 91 2.70 6.23 5.86
CA LEU A 91 4.13 6.37 5.64
C LEU A 91 4.75 7.53 6.44
N ARG A 92 3.95 8.53 6.81
CA ARG A 92 4.47 9.66 7.58
C ARG A 92 5.10 9.24 8.92
N PHE A 93 4.72 8.07 9.44
CA PHE A 93 5.27 7.53 10.69
C PHE A 93 6.34 6.47 10.49
N TYR A 94 6.71 6.22 9.23
CA TYR A 94 7.68 5.17 8.92
C TYR A 94 9.08 5.57 9.38
N ARG A 95 9.78 4.64 10.04
CA ARG A 95 11.14 4.83 10.54
C ARG A 95 12.04 3.67 10.15
N GLY A 96 11.60 2.84 9.19
CA GLY A 96 12.34 1.66 8.78
C GLY A 96 13.39 1.94 7.73
N LYS A 97 13.89 0.88 7.12
CA LYS A 97 15.08 0.93 6.26
C LYS A 97 14.79 0.81 4.77
N TYR A 98 13.53 0.68 4.37
CA TYR A 98 13.19 0.42 2.97
C TYR A 98 12.69 1.64 2.19
N LEU A 99 12.93 2.84 2.71
CA LEU A 99 12.55 4.05 2.00
C LEU A 99 13.59 4.37 0.91
N THR A 100 13.13 4.64 -0.29
CA THR A 100 13.98 4.96 -1.43
C THR A 100 13.33 6.03 -2.28
N ASP A 101 14.13 6.74 -3.08
CA ASP A 101 13.62 7.69 -4.07
C ASP A 101 13.88 7.25 -5.50
N ASP A 102 14.24 6.00 -5.69
CA ASP A 102 14.51 5.44 -7.02
C ASP A 102 13.26 5.35 -7.91
#